data_f6192401d75a94c9b383e45b5fb2f860
#
_entry.id   f6192401d75a94c9b383e45b5fb2f860
#
_cell.length_a   1.000
_cell.length_b   1.000
_cell.length_c   1.000
_cell.angle_alpha   90.00
_cell.angle_beta   90.00
_cell.angle_gamma   90.00
#
_symmetry.space_group_name_H-M   'P 1'
#
loop_
_entity.id
_entity.type
_entity.pdbx_description
1 polymer ?
#
loop_
_entity_poly.entity_id
_entity_poly.type
_entity_poly.pdbx_seq_one_letter_code
_entity_poly.pdbx_strand_id
1 'polypeptide(L)'
;MGLLEFNKLPINTLVGADWQTFKAVTEGRQIDAGYKGKYRLTKAVDRLLSILVPLQNRRYEKLLADKPLEHDPVFILGHWRSGTTFVHNVFSCDKHFGYNTTYQTVFPHLMMWGQPFFKKNMSWLMPDKRPTDNMELAVDLPQEEEFALANMMPYTYYNFWFFPKYQQEYAEKYLLFNEITDEELKTFEEVFVKLIKISLWNTHGTQFLSKNPPHTGRVKELVKIFPNAKFIYLMRNPYTVFESTRSFFTNTIQPLKLQDISSEELEENILSIYAKLYHKYEADKHFIPNGNLIEVKFEDFEADAMGMTEHIYDALSIPGFIDARADIEKYVGGKKGYRKNKYEYDDRTVQLVQENWGFALDQWKYNL
;
A
#
# COMPACT_ATOMS: atom_id res chain seq x y z
N MET A 1 -6.02 24.32 2.06
CA MET A 1 -7.49 24.13 2.11
C MET A 1 -7.92 23.50 0.80
N GLY A 2 -8.10 22.16 0.77
CA GLY A 2 -8.48 21.44 -0.45
C GLY A 2 -9.83 21.94 -0.96
N LEU A 3 -9.92 22.25 -2.24
CA LEU A 3 -11.13 22.79 -2.88
C LEU A 3 -12.28 21.78 -3.02
N LEU A 4 -11.99 20.49 -2.88
CA LEU A 4 -12.97 19.42 -3.05
C LEU A 4 -12.94 18.50 -1.83
N GLU A 5 -14.11 18.19 -1.31
CA GLU A 5 -14.25 17.10 -0.35
C GLU A 5 -13.86 15.78 -1.04
N PHE A 6 -12.93 15.02 -0.45
CA PHE A 6 -12.41 13.77 -1.00
C PHE A 6 -13.53 12.82 -1.44
N ASN A 7 -14.61 12.73 -0.67
CA ASN A 7 -15.76 11.87 -0.96
C ASN A 7 -16.61 12.32 -2.15
N LYS A 8 -16.42 13.56 -2.63
CA LYS A 8 -17.17 14.14 -3.75
C LYS A 8 -16.35 14.31 -5.02
N LEU A 9 -15.17 13.69 -5.09
CA LEU A 9 -14.35 13.74 -6.30
C LEU A 9 -15.12 13.14 -7.48
N PRO A 10 -15.21 13.87 -8.61
CA PRO A 10 -15.94 13.42 -9.79
C PRO A 10 -15.15 12.39 -10.63
N ILE A 11 -13.94 12.08 -10.22
CA ILE A 11 -13.01 11.11 -10.82
C ILE A 11 -12.47 10.18 -9.73
N ASN A 12 -11.95 9.02 -10.12
CA ASN A 12 -11.21 8.14 -9.22
C ASN A 12 -9.73 8.01 -9.64
N THR A 13 -8.93 7.27 -8.90
CA THR A 13 -7.48 7.19 -9.10
C THR A 13 -7.06 6.49 -10.39
N LEU A 14 -7.96 5.76 -11.08
CA LEU A 14 -7.69 5.23 -12.43
C LEU A 14 -7.42 6.32 -13.48
N VAL A 15 -7.64 7.58 -13.15
CA VAL A 15 -7.29 8.72 -14.00
C VAL A 15 -5.79 8.79 -14.36
N GLY A 16 -4.95 8.13 -13.61
CA GLY A 16 -3.50 8.09 -13.83
C GLY A 16 -2.99 6.80 -14.48
N ALA A 17 -3.90 5.91 -14.87
CA ALA A 17 -3.54 4.68 -15.58
C ALA A 17 -3.05 4.99 -17.02
N ASP A 18 -2.46 4.00 -17.68
CA ASP A 18 -2.40 4.03 -19.13
C ASP A 18 -3.70 3.46 -19.72
N TRP A 19 -3.97 3.82 -20.98
CA TRP A 19 -5.21 3.44 -21.65
C TRP A 19 -5.44 1.93 -21.76
N GLN A 20 -4.40 1.12 -21.85
CA GLN A 20 -4.53 -0.34 -21.94
C GLN A 20 -4.93 -0.91 -20.58
N THR A 21 -4.25 -0.47 -19.51
CA THR A 21 -4.57 -0.81 -18.12
C THR A 21 -6.00 -0.37 -17.78
N PHE A 22 -6.39 0.87 -18.09
CA PHE A 22 -7.75 1.36 -17.84
C PHE A 22 -8.81 0.47 -18.49
N LYS A 23 -8.61 0.09 -19.77
CA LYS A 23 -9.53 -0.82 -20.47
C LYS A 23 -9.61 -2.19 -19.79
N ALA A 24 -8.46 -2.81 -19.55
CA ALA A 24 -8.40 -4.14 -18.97
C ALA A 24 -9.05 -4.22 -17.58
N VAL A 25 -8.87 -3.17 -16.74
CA VAL A 25 -9.49 -3.08 -15.41
C VAL A 25 -11.01 -2.92 -15.49
N THR A 26 -11.53 -2.21 -16.51
CA THR A 26 -12.96 -1.87 -16.61
C THR A 26 -13.76 -2.77 -17.56
N GLU A 27 -13.08 -3.54 -18.41
CA GLU A 27 -13.73 -4.43 -19.38
C GLU A 27 -14.47 -5.57 -18.70
N GLY A 28 -15.71 -5.81 -19.14
CA GLY A 28 -16.58 -6.85 -18.56
C GLY A 28 -17.09 -6.56 -17.14
N ARG A 29 -16.69 -5.45 -16.51
CA ARG A 29 -17.14 -5.08 -15.15
C ARG A 29 -18.40 -4.23 -15.21
N GLN A 30 -19.39 -4.59 -14.40
CA GLN A 30 -20.61 -3.80 -14.28
C GLN A 30 -20.32 -2.48 -13.59
N ILE A 31 -20.80 -1.37 -14.16
CA ILE A 31 -20.74 -0.03 -13.57
C ILE A 31 -22.17 0.37 -13.20
N ASP A 32 -22.44 0.59 -11.92
CA ASP A 32 -23.76 0.93 -11.45
C ASP A 32 -24.18 2.35 -11.92
N ALA A 33 -25.48 2.56 -12.07
CA ALA A 33 -26.02 3.75 -12.71
C ALA A 33 -25.53 5.07 -12.10
N GLY A 34 -25.39 5.11 -10.75
CA GLY A 34 -24.94 6.28 -10.01
C GLY A 34 -23.48 6.68 -10.29
N TYR A 35 -22.67 5.75 -10.82
CA TYR A 35 -21.23 5.99 -11.07
C TYR A 35 -20.87 6.18 -12.54
N LYS A 36 -21.83 6.10 -13.47
CA LYS A 36 -21.58 6.28 -14.91
C LYS A 36 -20.96 7.63 -15.25
N GLY A 37 -21.34 8.70 -14.53
CA GLY A 37 -20.74 10.03 -14.69
C GLY A 37 -19.26 10.06 -14.30
N LYS A 38 -18.95 9.54 -13.11
CA LYS A 38 -17.56 9.39 -12.59
C LYS A 38 -16.71 8.57 -13.58
N TYR A 39 -17.21 7.41 -14.00
CA TYR A 39 -16.52 6.56 -14.96
C TYR A 39 -16.20 7.27 -16.28
N ARG A 40 -17.21 7.96 -16.88
CA ARG A 40 -17.02 8.67 -18.15
C ARG A 40 -15.99 9.79 -18.06
N LEU A 41 -16.03 10.54 -16.97
CA LEU A 41 -15.06 11.63 -16.75
C LEU A 41 -13.66 11.05 -16.50
N THR A 42 -13.51 10.05 -15.62
CA THR A 42 -12.23 9.37 -15.39
C THR A 42 -11.66 8.84 -16.70
N LYS A 43 -12.49 8.14 -17.49
CA LYS A 43 -12.12 7.60 -18.81
C LYS A 43 -11.63 8.67 -19.78
N ALA A 44 -12.29 9.83 -19.82
CA ALA A 44 -11.91 10.92 -20.72
C ALA A 44 -10.57 11.54 -20.33
N VAL A 45 -10.36 11.78 -19.03
CA VAL A 45 -9.10 12.35 -18.52
C VAL A 45 -7.97 11.35 -18.65
N ASP A 46 -8.17 10.09 -18.29
CA ASP A 46 -7.19 9.02 -18.47
C ASP A 46 -6.73 8.92 -19.95
N ARG A 47 -7.67 8.88 -20.89
CA ARG A 47 -7.34 8.82 -22.32
C ARG A 47 -6.50 10.01 -22.78
N LEU A 48 -6.74 11.20 -22.22
CA LEU A 48 -5.94 12.39 -22.52
C LEU A 48 -4.53 12.27 -21.94
N LEU A 49 -4.39 11.84 -20.69
CA LEU A 49 -3.11 11.69 -20.02
C LEU A 49 -2.28 10.54 -20.60
N SER A 50 -2.93 9.47 -21.06
CA SER A 50 -2.27 8.33 -21.70
C SER A 50 -1.43 8.69 -22.94
N ILE A 51 -1.72 9.83 -23.59
CA ILE A 51 -0.90 10.34 -24.70
C ILE A 51 0.52 10.66 -24.23
N LEU A 52 0.72 10.98 -22.96
CA LEU A 52 2.00 11.35 -22.37
C LEU A 52 2.84 10.14 -21.92
N VAL A 53 2.23 8.97 -21.75
CA VAL A 53 2.90 7.73 -21.28
C VAL A 53 4.13 7.37 -22.11
N PRO A 54 4.11 7.42 -23.45
CA PRO A 54 5.30 7.14 -24.26
C PRO A 54 6.50 8.03 -23.96
N LEU A 55 6.28 9.28 -23.53
CA LEU A 55 7.37 10.21 -23.17
C LEU A 55 8.10 9.74 -21.92
N GLN A 56 7.36 9.29 -20.90
CA GLN A 56 7.96 8.69 -19.71
C GLN A 56 8.68 7.38 -20.05
N ASN A 57 8.05 6.49 -20.82
CA ASN A 57 8.64 5.20 -21.19
C ASN A 57 9.99 5.39 -21.90
N ARG A 58 10.08 6.29 -22.91
CA ARG A 58 11.34 6.62 -23.57
C ARG A 58 12.40 7.14 -22.60
N ARG A 59 12.01 7.96 -21.62
CA ARG A 59 12.94 8.48 -20.63
C ARG A 59 13.40 7.39 -19.66
N TYR A 60 12.50 6.51 -19.25
CA TYR A 60 12.82 5.33 -18.44
C TYR A 60 13.81 4.42 -19.16
N GLU A 61 13.52 4.03 -20.40
CA GLU A 61 14.40 3.18 -21.22
C GLU A 61 15.81 3.78 -21.34
N LYS A 62 15.90 5.07 -21.56
CA LYS A 62 17.19 5.76 -21.70
C LYS A 62 17.99 5.83 -20.39
N LEU A 63 17.36 5.98 -19.24
CA LEU A 63 18.02 6.34 -17.99
C LEU A 63 18.11 5.22 -16.98
N LEU A 64 17.15 4.30 -16.96
CA LEU A 64 16.95 3.36 -15.85
C LEU A 64 16.78 1.90 -16.26
N ALA A 65 16.35 1.59 -17.49
CA ALA A 65 16.00 0.21 -17.86
C ALA A 65 17.15 -0.77 -17.61
N ASP A 66 18.35 -0.45 -18.07
CA ASP A 66 19.53 -1.32 -17.95
C ASP A 66 20.28 -1.19 -16.61
N LYS A 67 19.84 -0.28 -15.71
CA LYS A 67 20.49 -0.12 -14.42
C LYS A 67 20.02 -1.23 -13.47
N PRO A 68 20.91 -2.00 -12.86
CA PRO A 68 20.53 -2.92 -11.79
C PRO A 68 20.06 -2.13 -10.55
N LEU A 69 19.32 -2.77 -9.68
CA LEU A 69 19.12 -2.28 -8.33
C LEU A 69 20.41 -2.51 -7.52
N GLU A 70 20.83 -1.51 -6.75
CA GLU A 70 22.05 -1.60 -5.93
C GLU A 70 21.84 -2.52 -4.73
N HIS A 71 20.63 -2.50 -4.16
CA HIS A 71 20.21 -3.29 -3.01
C HIS A 71 18.82 -3.86 -3.23
N ASP A 72 18.59 -5.06 -2.72
CA ASP A 72 17.24 -5.62 -2.63
C ASP A 72 16.39 -4.83 -1.64
N PRO A 73 15.06 -4.75 -1.83
CA PRO A 73 14.17 -3.95 -0.99
C PRO A 73 14.11 -4.36 0.48
N VAL A 74 13.67 -3.42 1.32
CA VAL A 74 13.13 -3.71 2.66
C VAL A 74 11.60 -3.65 2.58
N PHE A 75 10.93 -4.74 2.95
CA PHE A 75 9.48 -4.87 2.93
C PHE A 75 8.88 -4.75 4.32
N ILE A 76 8.00 -3.76 4.52
CA ILE A 76 7.15 -3.67 5.71
C ILE A 76 5.83 -4.36 5.38
N LEU A 77 5.65 -5.54 5.96
CA LEU A 77 4.51 -6.42 5.81
C LEU A 77 3.51 -6.25 6.97
N GLY A 78 2.31 -6.75 6.79
CA GLY A 78 1.25 -6.78 7.77
C GLY A 78 -0.09 -6.40 7.15
N HIS A 79 -1.17 -6.72 7.86
CA HIS A 79 -2.51 -6.36 7.41
C HIS A 79 -2.71 -4.83 7.43
N TRP A 80 -3.66 -4.32 6.64
CA TRP A 80 -4.11 -2.93 6.75
C TRP A 80 -4.43 -2.62 8.21
N ARG A 81 -4.11 -1.41 8.64
CA ARG A 81 -4.37 -0.92 10.02
C ARG A 81 -3.53 -1.55 11.13
N SER A 82 -2.54 -2.37 10.80
CA SER A 82 -1.55 -2.90 11.77
C SER A 82 -0.44 -1.91 12.15
N GLY A 83 -0.55 -0.63 11.75
CA GLY A 83 0.46 0.39 12.09
C GLY A 83 1.62 0.50 11.09
N THR A 84 1.59 -0.25 10.00
CA THR A 84 2.62 -0.26 8.94
C THR A 84 2.96 1.13 8.40
N THR A 85 2.00 2.05 8.33
CA THR A 85 2.25 3.44 7.89
C THR A 85 3.13 4.22 8.86
N PHE A 86 2.99 4.02 10.18
CA PHE A 86 3.84 4.69 11.16
C PHE A 86 5.28 4.21 11.04
N VAL A 87 5.49 2.88 10.97
CA VAL A 87 6.82 2.30 10.76
C VAL A 87 7.43 2.78 9.43
N HIS A 88 6.65 2.78 8.34
CA HIS A 88 7.10 3.28 7.04
C HIS A 88 7.59 4.73 7.13
N ASN A 89 6.83 5.60 7.79
CA ASN A 89 7.22 6.99 7.96
C ASN A 89 8.47 7.17 8.84
N VAL A 90 8.66 6.33 9.87
CA VAL A 90 9.87 6.34 10.70
C VAL A 90 11.09 5.96 9.87
N PHE A 91 11.01 4.85 9.13
CA PHE A 91 12.11 4.38 8.29
C PHE A 91 12.39 5.31 7.10
N SER A 92 11.36 5.96 6.55
CA SER A 92 11.54 6.91 5.45
C SER A 92 12.26 8.21 5.83
N CYS A 93 12.52 8.43 7.14
CA CYS A 93 13.41 9.51 7.59
C CYS A 93 14.89 9.23 7.26
N ASP A 94 15.26 7.97 7.06
CA ASP A 94 16.56 7.59 6.56
C ASP A 94 16.66 7.85 5.06
N LYS A 95 17.56 8.74 4.65
CA LYS A 95 17.75 9.13 3.25
C LYS A 95 18.37 8.03 2.37
N HIS A 96 18.87 6.96 2.99
CA HIS A 96 19.28 5.75 2.28
C HIS A 96 18.08 5.09 1.59
N PHE A 97 16.89 5.19 2.19
CA PHE A 97 15.68 4.64 1.61
C PHE A 97 15.03 5.57 0.59
N GLY A 98 14.63 4.96 -0.54
CA GLY A 98 13.67 5.54 -1.45
C GLY A 98 12.35 4.79 -1.38
N TYR A 99 11.25 5.46 -1.69
CA TYR A 99 9.90 4.93 -1.54
C TYR A 99 8.97 5.47 -2.62
N ASN A 100 7.82 4.81 -2.76
CA ASN A 100 6.74 5.29 -3.61
C ASN A 100 6.02 6.46 -2.95
N THR A 101 5.88 7.60 -3.64
CA THR A 101 5.27 8.81 -3.08
C THR A 101 3.76 8.86 -3.34
N THR A 102 3.04 9.67 -2.55
CA THR A 102 1.60 9.91 -2.77
C THR A 102 1.30 10.41 -4.19
N TYR A 103 2.13 11.30 -4.75
CA TYR A 103 1.99 11.72 -6.16
C TYR A 103 2.10 10.53 -7.11
N GLN A 104 3.06 9.64 -6.88
CA GLN A 104 3.33 8.49 -7.73
C GLN A 104 2.20 7.46 -7.71
N THR A 105 1.44 7.36 -6.59
CA THR A 105 0.27 6.47 -6.53
C THR A 105 -0.82 6.85 -7.52
N VAL A 106 -0.96 8.12 -7.81
CA VAL A 106 -2.00 8.62 -8.73
C VAL A 106 -1.46 8.74 -10.16
N PHE A 107 -0.22 9.23 -10.32
CA PHE A 107 0.37 9.51 -11.63
C PHE A 107 1.70 8.78 -11.86
N PRO A 108 1.75 7.44 -11.82
CA PRO A 108 2.99 6.68 -11.97
C PRO A 108 3.62 6.85 -13.36
N HIS A 109 2.83 7.19 -14.37
CA HIS A 109 3.26 7.42 -15.74
C HIS A 109 3.73 8.86 -16.02
N LEU A 110 3.70 9.76 -15.03
CA LEU A 110 4.11 11.16 -15.15
C LEU A 110 5.21 11.55 -14.16
N MET A 111 5.97 10.56 -13.66
CA MET A 111 7.05 10.78 -12.70
C MET A 111 8.30 11.37 -13.34
N MET A 112 8.68 10.88 -14.50
CA MET A 112 9.91 11.29 -15.18
C MET A 112 9.68 12.41 -16.20
N TRP A 113 8.42 12.75 -16.48
CA TRP A 113 8.04 13.80 -17.42
C TRP A 113 6.87 14.61 -16.89
N GLY A 114 6.98 15.94 -16.88
CA GLY A 114 5.89 16.84 -16.45
C GLY A 114 5.59 16.86 -14.94
N GLN A 115 6.32 16.10 -14.13
CA GLN A 115 6.09 15.95 -12.68
C GLN A 115 5.87 17.28 -11.94
N PRO A 116 6.69 18.36 -12.12
CA PRO A 116 6.50 19.59 -11.36
C PRO A 116 5.13 20.23 -11.58
N PHE A 117 4.63 20.18 -12.83
CA PHE A 117 3.32 20.73 -13.17
C PHE A 117 2.18 19.92 -12.54
N PHE A 118 2.16 18.60 -12.73
CA PHE A 118 1.11 17.72 -12.19
C PHE A 118 1.13 17.66 -10.67
N LYS A 119 2.31 17.61 -10.07
CA LYS A 119 2.51 17.60 -8.62
C LYS A 119 2.00 18.87 -7.95
N LYS A 120 2.27 20.06 -8.53
CA LYS A 120 1.75 21.33 -8.06
C LYS A 120 0.22 21.37 -8.08
N ASN A 121 -0.39 20.89 -9.18
CA ASN A 121 -1.85 20.85 -9.30
C ASN A 121 -2.48 19.86 -8.33
N MET A 122 -1.88 18.67 -8.16
CA MET A 122 -2.34 17.69 -7.19
C MET A 122 -2.25 18.23 -5.75
N SER A 123 -1.13 18.85 -5.38
CA SER A 123 -0.95 19.45 -4.05
C SER A 123 -2.01 20.51 -3.73
N TRP A 124 -2.45 21.29 -4.72
CA TRP A 124 -3.49 22.29 -4.55
C TRP A 124 -4.90 21.68 -4.33
N LEU A 125 -5.14 20.50 -4.91
CA LEU A 125 -6.44 19.81 -4.81
C LEU A 125 -6.54 18.89 -3.58
N MET A 126 -5.39 18.46 -3.03
CA MET A 126 -5.36 17.51 -1.91
C MET A 126 -5.72 18.17 -0.57
N PRO A 127 -6.38 17.44 0.33
CA PRO A 127 -6.51 17.85 1.73
C PRO A 127 -5.17 17.67 2.47
N ASP A 128 -4.92 18.49 3.51
CA ASP A 128 -3.69 18.40 4.31
C ASP A 128 -3.62 17.14 5.20
N LYS A 129 -4.76 16.49 5.44
CA LYS A 129 -4.87 15.28 6.27
C LYS A 129 -5.75 14.24 5.60
N ARG A 130 -5.43 12.98 5.85
CA ARG A 130 -6.28 11.86 5.43
C ARG A 130 -7.61 11.90 6.16
N PRO A 131 -8.75 11.79 5.45
CA PRO A 131 -10.07 11.75 6.09
C PRO A 131 -10.27 10.54 7.02
N THR A 132 -9.50 9.47 6.85
CA THR A 132 -9.69 8.17 7.54
C THR A 132 -8.98 8.08 8.89
N ASP A 133 -7.87 8.81 9.10
CA ASP A 133 -7.04 8.66 10.31
C ASP A 133 -6.32 9.94 10.74
N ASN A 134 -6.65 11.08 10.17
CA ASN A 134 -6.03 12.38 10.45
C ASN A 134 -4.49 12.43 10.26
N MET A 135 -3.89 11.42 9.62
CA MET A 135 -2.47 11.46 9.27
C MET A 135 -2.24 12.54 8.20
N GLU A 136 -1.09 13.17 8.28
CA GLU A 136 -0.64 14.14 7.29
C GLU A 136 -0.64 13.53 5.89
N LEU A 137 -1.11 14.30 4.91
CA LEU A 137 -1.17 13.91 3.51
C LEU A 137 -0.47 14.99 2.67
N ALA A 138 0.63 14.63 2.05
CA ALA A 138 1.35 15.49 1.12
C ALA A 138 1.83 14.68 -0.07
N VAL A 139 2.05 15.34 -1.19
CA VAL A 139 2.41 14.69 -2.46
C VAL A 139 3.73 13.91 -2.42
N ASP A 140 4.64 14.31 -1.52
CA ASP A 140 5.97 13.69 -1.35
C ASP A 140 6.06 12.65 -0.23
N LEU A 141 5.00 12.50 0.56
CA LEU A 141 5.00 11.51 1.63
C LEU A 141 4.95 10.08 1.09
N PRO A 142 5.58 9.13 1.81
CA PRO A 142 5.56 7.73 1.42
C PRO A 142 4.14 7.15 1.41
N GLN A 143 3.85 6.30 0.44
CA GLN A 143 2.54 5.70 0.24
C GLN A 143 2.65 4.27 -0.30
N GLU A 144 1.56 3.51 -0.19
CA GLU A 144 1.45 2.14 -0.68
C GLU A 144 1.61 2.06 -2.20
N GLU A 145 2.53 1.24 -2.65
CA GLU A 145 2.81 1.09 -4.07
C GLU A 145 1.69 0.39 -4.85
N GLU A 146 0.80 -0.35 -4.20
CA GLU A 146 -0.31 -1.03 -4.87
C GLU A 146 -1.23 -0.07 -5.63
N PHE A 147 -1.39 1.17 -5.13
CA PHE A 147 -2.13 2.20 -5.86
C PHE A 147 -1.45 2.59 -7.17
N ALA A 148 -0.11 2.68 -7.17
CA ALA A 148 0.65 2.95 -8.40
C ALA A 148 0.58 1.75 -9.34
N LEU A 149 0.75 0.54 -8.83
CA LEU A 149 0.65 -0.71 -9.60
C LEU A 149 -0.72 -0.85 -10.26
N ALA A 150 -1.82 -0.49 -9.59
CA ALA A 150 -3.18 -0.52 -10.15
C ALA A 150 -3.36 0.43 -11.35
N ASN A 151 -2.52 1.45 -11.47
CA ASN A 151 -2.48 2.34 -12.62
C ASN A 151 -1.47 1.90 -13.71
N MET A 152 -0.58 0.95 -13.39
CA MET A 152 0.46 0.49 -14.32
C MET A 152 0.16 -0.88 -14.94
N MET A 153 -0.73 -1.68 -14.32
CA MET A 153 -1.14 -2.99 -14.82
C MET A 153 -2.51 -3.39 -14.24
N PRO A 154 -3.27 -4.29 -14.91
CA PRO A 154 -4.57 -4.74 -14.40
C PRO A 154 -4.47 -5.82 -13.30
N TYR A 155 -3.30 -6.36 -13.03
CA TYR A 155 -3.05 -7.54 -12.19
C TYR A 155 -2.76 -7.16 -10.74
N THR A 156 -3.67 -6.39 -10.10
CA THR A 156 -3.49 -5.89 -8.73
C THR A 156 -4.72 -6.10 -7.87
N TYR A 157 -4.48 -6.32 -6.59
CA TYR A 157 -5.56 -6.47 -5.63
C TYR A 157 -6.39 -5.18 -5.49
N TYR A 158 -5.77 -3.98 -5.63
CA TYR A 158 -6.46 -2.70 -5.42
C TYR A 158 -7.51 -2.34 -6.48
N ASN A 159 -7.69 -3.17 -7.50
CA ASN A 159 -8.86 -3.09 -8.38
C ASN A 159 -10.19 -3.27 -7.62
N PHE A 160 -10.18 -3.89 -6.42
CA PHE A 160 -11.37 -3.99 -5.58
C PHE A 160 -11.90 -2.63 -5.08
N TRP A 161 -11.04 -1.61 -4.98
CA TRP A 161 -11.51 -0.26 -4.65
C TRP A 161 -12.48 0.30 -5.68
N PHE A 162 -12.32 -0.09 -6.94
CA PHE A 162 -13.20 0.32 -8.04
C PHE A 162 -14.38 -0.62 -8.20
N PHE A 163 -14.14 -1.92 -8.01
CA PHE A 163 -15.09 -3.00 -8.23
C PHE A 163 -15.19 -3.93 -7.00
N PRO A 164 -15.78 -3.45 -5.88
CA PRO A 164 -15.76 -4.15 -4.61
C PRO A 164 -16.50 -5.50 -4.61
N LYS A 165 -17.47 -5.71 -5.48
CA LYS A 165 -18.15 -7.00 -5.64
C LYS A 165 -17.24 -8.14 -6.11
N TYR A 166 -16.08 -7.82 -6.65
CA TYR A 166 -15.07 -8.78 -7.11
C TYR A 166 -13.89 -8.92 -6.14
N GLN A 167 -14.03 -8.43 -4.90
CA GLN A 167 -12.92 -8.40 -3.96
C GLN A 167 -12.32 -9.78 -3.68
N GLN A 168 -13.15 -10.84 -3.56
CA GLN A 168 -12.67 -12.20 -3.32
C GLN A 168 -11.93 -12.77 -4.56
N GLU A 169 -12.40 -12.50 -5.77
CA GLU A 169 -11.71 -12.86 -7.02
C GLU A 169 -10.34 -12.21 -7.10
N TYR A 170 -10.27 -10.89 -6.84
CA TYR A 170 -8.98 -10.19 -6.80
C TYR A 170 -8.07 -10.68 -5.68
N ALA A 171 -8.63 -11.14 -4.55
CA ALA A 171 -7.84 -11.67 -3.45
C ALA A 171 -7.18 -12.98 -3.84
N GLU A 172 -7.90 -13.96 -4.35
CA GLU A 172 -7.32 -15.24 -4.76
C GLU A 172 -6.25 -15.03 -5.83
N LYS A 173 -6.53 -14.19 -6.82
CA LYS A 173 -5.67 -14.03 -7.97
C LYS A 173 -4.49 -13.09 -7.73
N TYR A 174 -4.72 -11.93 -7.10
CA TYR A 174 -3.72 -10.86 -7.04
C TYR A 174 -3.26 -10.45 -5.63
N LEU A 175 -3.92 -10.90 -4.57
CA LEU A 175 -3.43 -10.73 -3.21
C LEU A 175 -2.58 -11.93 -2.77
N LEU A 176 -3.09 -13.13 -3.02
CA LEU A 176 -2.50 -14.39 -2.57
C LEU A 176 -1.68 -15.11 -3.66
N PHE A 177 -1.81 -14.68 -4.90
CA PHE A 177 -1.19 -15.28 -6.09
C PHE A 177 -1.50 -16.78 -6.24
N ASN A 178 -2.66 -17.26 -5.73
CA ASN A 178 -3.06 -18.66 -5.85
C ASN A 178 -3.45 -19.04 -7.29
N GLU A 179 -4.05 -18.09 -8.02
CA GLU A 179 -4.59 -18.30 -9.37
C GLU A 179 -3.95 -17.37 -10.42
N ILE A 180 -2.80 -16.76 -10.10
CA ILE A 180 -2.06 -15.93 -11.05
C ILE A 180 -1.40 -16.81 -12.11
N THR A 181 -1.46 -16.41 -13.38
CA THR A 181 -0.77 -17.10 -14.47
C THR A 181 0.70 -16.69 -14.53
N ASP A 182 1.55 -17.50 -15.17
CA ASP A 182 2.97 -17.19 -15.34
C ASP A 182 3.18 -15.86 -16.11
N GLU A 183 2.31 -15.55 -17.09
CA GLU A 183 2.37 -14.31 -17.86
C GLU A 183 2.01 -13.08 -16.99
N GLU A 184 0.96 -13.20 -16.17
CA GLU A 184 0.56 -12.15 -15.23
C GLU A 184 1.63 -11.93 -14.16
N LEU A 185 2.24 -13.02 -13.64
CA LEU A 185 3.31 -12.93 -12.67
C LEU A 185 4.55 -12.25 -13.26
N LYS A 186 4.95 -12.62 -14.48
CA LYS A 186 6.05 -11.97 -15.18
C LYS A 186 5.77 -10.48 -15.40
N THR A 187 4.56 -10.12 -15.78
CA THR A 187 4.16 -8.71 -15.92
C THR A 187 4.25 -7.98 -14.58
N PHE A 188 3.80 -8.61 -13.49
CA PHE A 188 3.94 -8.06 -12.14
C PHE A 188 5.41 -7.79 -11.80
N GLU A 189 6.30 -8.76 -12.01
CA GLU A 189 7.74 -8.62 -11.75
C GLU A 189 8.35 -7.43 -12.52
N GLU A 190 8.12 -7.38 -13.83
CA GLU A 190 8.65 -6.31 -14.69
C GLU A 190 8.15 -4.92 -14.29
N VAL A 191 6.84 -4.79 -14.04
CA VAL A 191 6.21 -3.52 -13.66
C VAL A 191 6.63 -3.09 -12.26
N PHE A 192 6.74 -4.03 -11.31
CA PHE A 192 7.16 -3.73 -9.95
C PHE A 192 8.62 -3.27 -9.89
N VAL A 193 9.53 -3.97 -10.57
CA VAL A 193 10.94 -3.53 -10.68
C VAL A 193 11.05 -2.15 -11.34
N LYS A 194 10.26 -1.90 -12.39
CA LYS A 194 10.18 -0.57 -13.03
C LYS A 194 9.73 0.51 -12.07
N LEU A 195 8.68 0.25 -11.27
CA LEU A 195 8.18 1.17 -10.26
C LEU A 195 9.25 1.48 -9.21
N ILE A 196 9.95 0.45 -8.70
CA ILE A 196 11.05 0.61 -7.75
C ILE A 196 12.14 1.54 -8.33
N LYS A 197 12.61 1.27 -9.53
CA LYS A 197 13.65 2.08 -10.19
C LYS A 197 13.24 3.55 -10.34
N ILE A 198 11.99 3.80 -10.73
CA ILE A 198 11.46 5.17 -10.85
C ILE A 198 11.33 5.83 -9.47
N SER A 199 10.91 5.09 -8.44
CA SER A 199 10.78 5.61 -7.08
C SER A 199 12.14 6.00 -6.49
N LEU A 200 13.16 5.15 -6.64
CA LEU A 200 14.54 5.45 -6.23
C LEU A 200 15.11 6.66 -6.98
N TRP A 201 14.88 6.73 -8.29
CA TRP A 201 15.27 7.90 -9.09
C TRP A 201 14.63 9.20 -8.60
N ASN A 202 13.35 9.14 -8.19
CA ASN A 202 12.60 10.30 -7.71
C ASN A 202 13.01 10.75 -6.32
N THR A 203 13.28 9.82 -5.41
CA THR A 203 13.60 10.09 -4.00
C THR A 203 15.08 10.19 -3.72
N HIS A 204 15.93 9.81 -4.70
CA HIS A 204 17.39 9.74 -4.57
C HIS A 204 17.89 8.74 -3.52
N GLY A 205 17.04 7.77 -3.12
CA GLY A 205 17.44 6.65 -2.26
C GLY A 205 18.20 5.58 -3.04
N THR A 206 18.97 4.76 -2.33
CA THR A 206 19.76 3.65 -2.90
C THR A 206 19.12 2.28 -2.65
N GLN A 207 18.26 2.17 -1.62
CA GLN A 207 17.50 0.98 -1.29
C GLN A 207 16.00 1.29 -1.22
N PHE A 208 15.16 0.44 -1.81
CA PHE A 208 13.72 0.66 -1.81
C PHE A 208 13.09 0.20 -0.51
N LEU A 209 12.31 1.08 0.12
CA LEU A 209 11.48 0.78 1.27
C LEU A 209 10.03 0.61 0.81
N SER A 210 9.57 -0.62 0.85
CA SER A 210 8.20 -1.00 0.50
C SER A 210 7.31 -1.03 1.72
N LYS A 211 6.11 -0.46 1.62
CA LYS A 211 5.05 -0.70 2.59
C LYS A 211 3.74 -0.90 1.85
N ASN A 212 3.38 -2.15 1.66
CA ASN A 212 2.24 -2.57 0.87
C ASN A 212 1.58 -3.79 1.50
N PRO A 213 0.43 -3.65 2.18
CA PRO A 213 -0.24 -4.79 2.83
C PRO A 213 -0.44 -6.00 1.90
N PRO A 214 -0.77 -5.85 0.59
CA PRO A 214 -0.83 -6.97 -0.33
C PRO A 214 0.45 -7.81 -0.44
N HIS A 215 1.62 -7.25 -0.21
CA HIS A 215 2.88 -7.99 -0.23
C HIS A 215 2.99 -9.07 0.86
N THR A 216 2.20 -8.94 1.91
CA THR A 216 2.08 -9.98 2.95
C THR A 216 1.61 -11.33 2.39
N GLY A 217 0.80 -11.34 1.36
CA GLY A 217 0.36 -12.56 0.66
C GLY A 217 1.26 -13.02 -0.49
N ARG A 218 2.37 -12.32 -0.75
CA ARG A 218 3.24 -12.55 -1.92
C ARG A 218 4.70 -12.84 -1.52
N VAL A 219 4.95 -13.20 -0.27
CA VAL A 219 6.30 -13.37 0.30
C VAL A 219 7.16 -14.32 -0.53
N LYS A 220 6.60 -15.46 -0.91
CA LYS A 220 7.30 -16.47 -1.73
C LYS A 220 7.80 -15.91 -3.06
N GLU A 221 6.97 -15.13 -3.74
CA GLU A 221 7.30 -14.52 -5.02
C GLU A 221 8.28 -13.35 -4.85
N LEU A 222 8.11 -12.54 -3.81
CA LEU A 222 9.06 -11.47 -3.50
C LEU A 222 10.47 -11.99 -3.21
N VAL A 223 10.61 -13.12 -2.49
CA VAL A 223 11.91 -13.76 -2.26
C VAL A 223 12.53 -14.28 -3.54
N LYS A 224 11.73 -14.75 -4.50
CA LYS A 224 12.26 -15.17 -5.83
C LYS A 224 12.80 -13.99 -6.62
N ILE A 225 12.10 -12.83 -6.59
CA ILE A 225 12.51 -11.62 -7.32
C ILE A 225 13.71 -10.96 -6.61
N PHE A 226 13.71 -10.94 -5.27
CA PHE A 226 14.68 -10.26 -4.42
C PHE A 226 15.23 -11.20 -3.33
N PRO A 227 16.21 -12.07 -3.66
CA PRO A 227 16.66 -13.11 -2.73
C PRO A 227 17.30 -12.61 -1.43
N ASN A 228 17.81 -11.37 -1.41
CA ASN A 228 18.42 -10.76 -0.23
C ASN A 228 17.51 -9.71 0.46
N ALA A 229 16.25 -9.59 0.04
CA ALA A 229 15.30 -8.67 0.63
C ALA A 229 15.16 -8.89 2.14
N LYS A 230 14.86 -7.79 2.86
CA LYS A 230 14.59 -7.81 4.30
C LYS A 230 13.10 -7.61 4.54
N PHE A 231 12.58 -8.25 5.58
CA PHE A 231 11.16 -8.27 5.87
C PHE A 231 10.90 -7.90 7.33
N ILE A 232 10.04 -6.91 7.52
CA ILE A 232 9.55 -6.46 8.83
C ILE A 232 8.05 -6.78 8.85
N TYR A 233 7.63 -7.79 9.58
CA TYR A 233 6.22 -8.15 9.71
C TYR A 233 5.62 -7.52 10.96
N LEU A 234 4.55 -6.75 10.78
CA LEU A 234 3.84 -6.08 11.86
C LEU A 234 2.52 -6.75 12.17
N MET A 235 2.38 -7.19 13.41
CA MET A 235 1.13 -7.63 14.00
C MET A 235 0.60 -6.57 14.96
N ARG A 236 -0.70 -6.46 15.04
CA ARG A 236 -1.42 -5.58 15.96
C ARG A 236 -2.63 -6.29 16.52
N ASN A 237 -3.12 -5.85 17.70
CA ASN A 237 -4.31 -6.40 18.33
C ASN A 237 -5.46 -6.56 17.31
N PRO A 238 -5.94 -7.79 17.06
CA PRO A 238 -6.95 -8.10 16.05
C PRO A 238 -8.27 -7.34 16.21
N TYR A 239 -8.72 -7.08 17.45
CA TYR A 239 -9.93 -6.27 17.70
C TYR A 239 -9.76 -4.85 17.16
N THR A 240 -8.61 -4.22 17.43
CA THR A 240 -8.29 -2.89 16.91
C THR A 240 -8.18 -2.91 15.39
N VAL A 241 -7.55 -3.94 14.81
CA VAL A 241 -7.41 -4.10 13.35
C VAL A 241 -8.77 -4.20 12.69
N PHE A 242 -9.69 -5.00 13.24
CA PHE A 242 -11.03 -5.19 12.68
C PHE A 242 -11.80 -3.86 12.62
N GLU A 243 -11.96 -3.19 13.77
CA GLU A 243 -12.70 -1.92 13.85
C GLU A 243 -12.08 -0.84 12.97
N SER A 244 -10.76 -0.73 13.00
CA SER A 244 -10.04 0.24 12.20
C SER A 244 -10.13 -0.05 10.69
N THR A 245 -10.14 -1.33 10.29
CA THR A 245 -10.27 -1.75 8.88
C THR A 245 -11.69 -1.52 8.38
N ARG A 246 -12.71 -1.84 9.17
CA ARG A 246 -14.11 -1.57 8.86
C ARG A 246 -14.34 -0.08 8.57
N SER A 247 -13.88 0.78 9.47
CA SER A 247 -13.96 2.23 9.27
C SER A 247 -13.16 2.70 8.05
N PHE A 248 -11.94 2.21 7.89
CA PHE A 248 -11.06 2.60 6.79
C PHE A 248 -11.63 2.20 5.43
N PHE A 249 -12.10 0.95 5.27
CA PHE A 249 -12.63 0.46 4.00
C PHE A 249 -13.91 1.18 3.64
N THR A 250 -14.85 1.35 4.60
CA THR A 250 -16.09 2.09 4.38
C THR A 250 -15.82 3.50 3.84
N ASN A 251 -14.86 4.22 4.43
CA ASN A 251 -14.55 5.58 4.02
C ASN A 251 -13.73 5.66 2.72
N THR A 252 -12.80 4.74 2.51
CA THR A 252 -11.89 4.76 1.33
C THR A 252 -12.60 4.30 0.06
N ILE A 253 -13.53 3.35 0.17
CA ILE A 253 -14.27 2.82 -0.98
C ILE A 253 -15.17 3.90 -1.63
N GLN A 254 -15.77 4.79 -0.83
CA GLN A 254 -16.76 5.76 -1.31
C GLN A 254 -16.28 6.65 -2.46
N PRO A 255 -15.11 7.31 -2.39
CA PRO A 255 -14.63 8.15 -3.50
C PRO A 255 -14.18 7.35 -4.72
N LEU A 256 -13.81 6.08 -4.56
CA LEU A 256 -13.14 5.29 -5.60
C LEU A 256 -14.11 4.39 -6.37
N LYS A 257 -15.14 3.85 -5.73
CA LYS A 257 -16.00 2.79 -6.26
C LYS A 257 -16.75 3.18 -7.52
N LEU A 258 -17.01 2.17 -8.34
CA LEU A 258 -17.88 2.19 -9.51
C LEU A 258 -19.09 1.22 -9.38
N GLN A 259 -19.17 0.55 -8.22
CA GLN A 259 -20.24 -0.37 -7.84
C GLN A 259 -20.61 -0.15 -6.38
N ASP A 260 -21.86 -0.41 -6.01
CA ASP A 260 -22.26 -0.48 -4.61
C ASP A 260 -21.95 -1.87 -4.02
N ILE A 261 -21.60 -1.88 -2.75
CA ILE A 261 -21.43 -3.06 -1.91
C ILE A 261 -22.18 -2.82 -0.60
N SER A 262 -22.84 -3.84 -0.07
CA SER A 262 -23.51 -3.73 1.24
C SER A 262 -22.48 -3.69 2.40
N SER A 263 -22.90 -3.22 3.56
CA SER A 263 -22.06 -3.20 4.74
C SER A 263 -21.73 -4.61 5.22
N GLU A 264 -22.68 -5.52 5.06
CA GLU A 264 -22.57 -6.94 5.42
C GLU A 264 -21.53 -7.64 4.52
N GLU A 265 -21.64 -7.49 3.19
CA GLU A 265 -20.65 -8.05 2.25
C GLU A 265 -19.24 -7.48 2.49
N LEU A 266 -19.14 -6.20 2.82
CA LEU A 266 -17.85 -5.57 3.12
C LEU A 266 -17.24 -6.16 4.41
N GLU A 267 -18.05 -6.37 5.45
CA GLU A 267 -17.61 -6.94 6.72
C GLU A 267 -17.16 -8.40 6.54
N GLU A 268 -17.93 -9.22 5.82
CA GLU A 268 -17.56 -10.60 5.46
C GLU A 268 -16.23 -10.65 4.71
N ASN A 269 -16.06 -9.74 3.76
CA ASN A 269 -14.81 -9.63 3.02
C ASN A 269 -13.62 -9.26 3.94
N ILE A 270 -13.79 -8.33 4.87
CA ILE A 270 -12.75 -7.96 5.83
C ILE A 270 -12.33 -9.17 6.67
N LEU A 271 -13.31 -9.91 7.22
CA LEU A 271 -13.04 -11.10 8.03
C LEU A 271 -12.30 -12.18 7.24
N SER A 272 -12.79 -12.49 6.05
CA SER A 272 -12.21 -13.52 5.17
C SER A 272 -10.80 -13.14 4.69
N ILE A 273 -10.60 -11.91 4.24
CA ILE A 273 -9.31 -11.46 3.69
C ILE A 273 -8.21 -11.44 4.76
N TYR A 274 -8.52 -11.01 5.99
CA TYR A 274 -7.55 -11.08 7.07
C TYR A 274 -7.08 -12.51 7.32
N ALA A 275 -8.01 -13.45 7.46
CA ALA A 275 -7.69 -14.85 7.71
C ALA A 275 -6.84 -15.44 6.57
N LYS A 276 -7.26 -15.23 5.31
CA LYS A 276 -6.52 -15.71 4.13
C LYS A 276 -5.10 -15.14 4.08
N LEU A 277 -4.96 -13.83 4.29
CA LEU A 277 -3.67 -13.13 4.25
C LEU A 277 -2.73 -13.63 5.37
N TYR A 278 -3.27 -13.80 6.57
CA TYR A 278 -2.52 -14.31 7.71
C TYR A 278 -2.01 -15.73 7.45
N HIS A 279 -2.91 -16.65 7.06
CA HIS A 279 -2.52 -18.04 6.79
C HIS A 279 -1.54 -18.16 5.61
N LYS A 280 -1.69 -17.32 4.58
CA LYS A 280 -0.74 -17.29 3.46
C LYS A 280 0.64 -16.83 3.92
N TYR A 281 0.72 -15.77 4.74
CA TYR A 281 1.98 -15.33 5.32
C TYR A 281 2.63 -16.43 6.18
N GLU A 282 1.89 -17.04 7.09
CA GLU A 282 2.38 -18.12 7.93
C GLU A 282 2.90 -19.33 7.12
N ALA A 283 2.21 -19.65 6.02
CA ALA A 283 2.64 -20.70 5.11
C ALA A 283 3.91 -20.35 4.32
N ASP A 284 4.10 -19.06 3.97
CA ASP A 284 5.16 -18.64 3.06
C ASP A 284 6.40 -18.05 3.75
N LYS A 285 6.31 -17.63 5.02
CA LYS A 285 7.43 -16.97 5.72
C LYS A 285 8.70 -17.81 5.81
N HIS A 286 8.58 -19.13 5.72
CA HIS A 286 9.73 -20.05 5.74
C HIS A 286 10.61 -19.94 4.48
N PHE A 287 10.13 -19.32 3.37
CA PHE A 287 10.96 -19.02 2.20
C PHE A 287 11.93 -17.87 2.43
N ILE A 288 11.69 -17.02 3.46
CA ILE A 288 12.58 -15.91 3.78
C ILE A 288 13.88 -16.47 4.36
N PRO A 289 15.06 -16.09 3.85
CA PRO A 289 16.33 -16.52 4.38
C PRO A 289 16.50 -16.16 5.86
N ASN A 290 17.16 -17.02 6.61
CA ASN A 290 17.46 -16.79 8.02
C ASN A 290 18.19 -15.45 8.23
N GLY A 291 17.73 -14.64 9.17
CA GLY A 291 18.25 -13.30 9.46
C GLY A 291 17.70 -12.19 8.56
N ASN A 292 16.74 -12.51 7.67
CA ASN A 292 16.08 -11.51 6.82
C ASN A 292 14.64 -11.22 7.22
N LEU A 293 14.14 -11.79 8.32
CA LEU A 293 12.79 -11.53 8.85
C LEU A 293 12.86 -11.13 10.32
N ILE A 294 12.11 -10.10 10.67
CA ILE A 294 11.76 -9.75 12.04
C ILE A 294 10.24 -9.60 12.16
N GLU A 295 9.65 -10.20 13.19
CA GLU A 295 8.22 -10.10 13.49
C GLU A 295 8.05 -9.24 14.75
N VAL A 296 7.23 -8.18 14.66
CA VAL A 296 7.10 -7.15 15.71
C VAL A 296 5.63 -6.90 16.02
N LYS A 297 5.28 -6.81 17.30
CA LYS A 297 4.00 -6.24 17.72
C LYS A 297 4.04 -4.72 17.56
N PHE A 298 3.01 -4.17 16.94
CA PHE A 298 2.91 -2.72 16.78
C PHE A 298 2.89 -1.98 18.11
N GLU A 299 2.30 -2.57 19.13
CA GLU A 299 2.22 -2.03 20.48
C GLU A 299 3.62 -1.84 21.09
N ASP A 300 4.55 -2.79 20.88
CA ASP A 300 5.93 -2.69 21.34
C ASP A 300 6.69 -1.61 20.57
N PHE A 301 6.51 -1.57 19.24
CA PHE A 301 7.09 -0.51 18.40
C PHE A 301 6.59 0.89 18.81
N GLU A 302 5.32 1.01 19.14
CA GLU A 302 4.71 2.27 19.53
C GLU A 302 5.16 2.73 20.92
N ALA A 303 5.38 1.79 21.85
CA ALA A 303 5.85 2.09 23.21
C ALA A 303 7.28 2.64 23.19
N ASP A 304 8.15 2.10 22.33
CA ASP A 304 9.54 2.56 22.16
C ASP A 304 9.93 2.53 20.67
N ALA A 305 9.48 3.53 19.92
CA ALA A 305 9.73 3.59 18.49
C ALA A 305 11.23 3.75 18.15
N MET A 306 12.00 4.42 18.99
CA MET A 306 13.45 4.60 18.76
C MET A 306 14.22 3.31 19.00
N GLY A 307 14.07 2.71 20.18
CA GLY A 307 14.77 1.46 20.53
C GLY A 307 14.35 0.32 19.62
N MET A 308 13.07 0.23 19.26
CA MET A 308 12.60 -0.80 18.32
C MET A 308 13.13 -0.57 16.90
N THR A 309 13.24 0.68 16.44
CA THR A 309 13.87 0.98 15.13
C THR A 309 15.33 0.53 15.14
N GLU A 310 16.12 0.91 16.14
CA GLU A 310 17.51 0.47 16.29
C GLU A 310 17.62 -1.05 16.30
N HIS A 311 16.77 -1.73 17.07
CA HIS A 311 16.71 -3.19 17.12
C HIS A 311 16.43 -3.82 15.75
N ILE A 312 15.49 -3.25 14.95
CA ILE A 312 15.18 -3.76 13.61
C ILE A 312 16.38 -3.59 12.66
N TYR A 313 17.06 -2.44 12.69
CA TYR A 313 18.26 -2.22 11.88
C TYR A 313 19.35 -3.24 12.19
N ASP A 314 19.60 -3.49 13.49
CA ASP A 314 20.59 -4.47 13.93
C ASP A 314 20.21 -5.90 13.55
N ALA A 315 18.97 -6.31 13.85
CA ALA A 315 18.47 -7.67 13.60
C ALA A 315 18.48 -8.04 12.10
N LEU A 316 18.19 -7.07 11.23
CA LEU A 316 18.17 -7.27 9.78
C LEU A 316 19.52 -6.87 9.12
N SER A 317 20.48 -6.40 9.88
CA SER A 317 21.77 -5.89 9.38
C SER A 317 21.57 -4.79 8.30
N ILE A 318 20.64 -3.87 8.54
CA ILE A 318 20.43 -2.69 7.69
C ILE A 318 21.48 -1.63 8.08
N PRO A 319 22.27 -1.12 7.13
CA PRO A 319 23.28 -0.11 7.44
C PRO A 319 22.66 1.29 7.63
N GLY A 320 23.38 2.22 8.27
CA GLY A 320 23.07 3.65 8.24
C GLY A 320 22.22 4.18 9.39
N PHE A 321 21.82 3.37 10.38
CA PHE A 321 21.01 3.83 11.51
C PHE A 321 21.61 5.05 12.23
N ILE A 322 22.93 5.06 12.46
CA ILE A 322 23.62 6.16 13.18
C ILE A 322 23.43 7.49 12.44
N ASP A 323 23.53 7.47 11.12
CA ASP A 323 23.37 8.67 10.28
C ASP A 323 21.90 9.14 10.23
N ALA A 324 20.96 8.21 10.25
CA ALA A 324 19.51 8.48 10.21
C ALA A 324 18.93 8.88 11.57
N ARG A 325 19.62 8.54 12.67
CA ARG A 325 19.10 8.64 14.05
C ARG A 325 18.48 9.99 14.37
N ALA A 326 19.18 11.08 14.06
CA ALA A 326 18.69 12.43 14.38
C ALA A 326 17.39 12.81 13.64
N ASP A 327 17.26 12.42 12.37
CA ASP A 327 16.05 12.67 11.58
C ASP A 327 14.89 11.80 12.09
N ILE A 328 15.15 10.55 12.47
CA ILE A 328 14.17 9.63 13.09
C ILE A 328 13.71 10.18 14.46
N GLU A 329 14.63 10.57 15.36
CA GLU A 329 14.31 11.16 16.67
C GLU A 329 13.40 12.39 16.53
N LYS A 330 13.73 13.26 15.59
CA LYS A 330 12.93 14.45 15.28
C LYS A 330 11.52 14.10 14.85
N TYR A 331 11.35 13.11 13.96
CA TYR A 331 10.06 12.66 13.50
C TYR A 331 9.23 12.04 14.63
N VAL A 332 9.79 11.09 15.37
CA VAL A 332 9.13 10.41 16.50
C VAL A 332 8.76 11.40 17.60
N GLY A 333 9.67 12.33 17.95
CA GLY A 333 9.42 13.39 18.92
C GLY A 333 8.28 14.32 18.53
N GLY A 334 8.16 14.65 17.24
CA GLY A 334 7.09 15.47 16.70
C GLY A 334 5.70 14.78 16.71
N LYS A 335 5.66 13.46 16.87
CA LYS A 335 4.39 12.70 16.98
C LYS A 335 3.92 12.47 18.41
N LYS A 336 4.68 12.89 19.43
CA LYS A 336 4.22 12.89 20.82
C LYS A 336 2.97 13.76 20.95
N GLY A 337 1.81 13.14 21.25
CA GLY A 337 0.50 13.81 21.31
C GLY A 337 -0.46 13.54 20.14
N TYR A 338 -0.06 12.72 19.18
CA TYR A 338 -0.99 12.21 18.18
C TYR A 338 -2.13 11.45 18.85
N ARG A 339 -3.37 11.93 18.65
CA ARG A 339 -4.57 11.28 19.21
C ARG A 339 -4.99 10.16 18.27
N LYS A 340 -4.80 8.92 18.73
CA LYS A 340 -5.34 7.73 18.07
C LYS A 340 -6.85 7.66 18.25
N ASN A 341 -7.50 7.01 17.29
CA ASN A 341 -8.86 6.57 17.50
C ASN A 341 -8.85 5.54 18.66
N LYS A 342 -9.67 5.78 19.68
CA LYS A 342 -9.97 4.79 20.71
C LYS A 342 -11.17 4.00 20.23
N TYR A 343 -11.06 2.70 20.23
CA TYR A 343 -12.15 1.79 19.89
C TYR A 343 -12.69 1.16 21.16
N GLU A 344 -13.99 1.20 21.32
CA GLU A 344 -14.73 0.39 22.27
C GLU A 344 -15.28 -0.79 21.48
N TYR A 345 -15.09 -2.01 21.98
CA TYR A 345 -15.52 -3.23 21.31
C TYR A 345 -16.83 -3.68 21.91
N ASP A 346 -17.89 -3.69 21.11
CA ASP A 346 -19.16 -4.29 21.49
C ASP A 346 -19.08 -5.84 21.48
N ASP A 347 -20.03 -6.51 22.12
CA ASP A 347 -20.05 -7.97 22.23
C ASP A 347 -20.04 -8.65 20.85
N ARG A 348 -20.70 -8.03 19.84
CA ARG A 348 -20.72 -8.53 18.48
C ARG A 348 -19.34 -8.48 17.84
N THR A 349 -18.61 -7.39 17.98
CA THR A 349 -17.23 -7.26 17.47
C THR A 349 -16.31 -8.29 18.14
N VAL A 350 -16.43 -8.46 19.48
CA VAL A 350 -15.65 -9.45 20.22
C VAL A 350 -15.91 -10.86 19.67
N GLN A 351 -17.18 -11.23 19.54
CA GLN A 351 -17.57 -12.54 19.02
C GLN A 351 -17.04 -12.76 17.59
N LEU A 352 -17.25 -11.81 16.67
CA LEU A 352 -16.79 -11.92 15.28
C LEU A 352 -15.27 -12.13 15.20
N VAL A 353 -14.48 -11.37 15.96
CA VAL A 353 -13.03 -11.50 15.97
C VAL A 353 -12.59 -12.82 16.57
N GLN A 354 -13.19 -13.27 17.66
CA GLN A 354 -12.87 -14.56 18.28
C GLN A 354 -13.17 -15.73 17.34
N GLU A 355 -14.34 -15.74 16.71
CA GLU A 355 -14.76 -16.80 15.81
C GLU A 355 -13.90 -16.87 14.52
N ASN A 356 -13.53 -15.72 13.95
CA ASN A 356 -12.86 -15.67 12.66
C ASN A 356 -11.34 -15.51 12.75
N TRP A 357 -10.80 -14.89 13.82
CA TRP A 357 -9.38 -14.55 13.97
C TRP A 357 -8.77 -15.05 15.29
N GLY A 358 -9.41 -16.00 15.98
CA GLY A 358 -8.93 -16.61 17.22
C GLY A 358 -7.49 -17.13 17.11
N PHE A 359 -7.13 -17.69 15.96
CA PHE A 359 -5.76 -18.14 15.67
C PHE A 359 -4.70 -17.02 15.83
N ALA A 360 -5.02 -15.78 15.46
CA ALA A 360 -4.11 -14.66 15.61
C ALA A 360 -4.04 -14.15 17.06
N LEU A 361 -5.18 -14.20 17.78
CA LEU A 361 -5.22 -13.90 19.22
C LEU A 361 -4.31 -14.86 19.99
N ASP A 362 -4.44 -16.16 19.72
CA ASP A 362 -3.71 -17.22 20.41
C ASP A 362 -2.21 -17.16 20.13
N GLN A 363 -1.82 -17.07 18.84
CA GLN A 363 -0.42 -17.05 18.42
C GLN A 363 0.33 -15.84 19.00
N TRP A 364 -0.27 -14.67 18.95
CA TRP A 364 0.34 -13.43 19.40
C TRP A 364 -0.01 -13.03 20.83
N LYS A 365 -0.78 -13.88 21.54
CA LYS A 365 -1.19 -13.68 22.94
C LYS A 365 -1.84 -12.31 23.17
N TYR A 366 -2.81 -11.99 22.33
CA TYR A 366 -3.65 -10.80 22.51
C TYR A 366 -4.87 -11.16 23.34
N ASN A 367 -5.15 -10.35 24.35
CA ASN A 367 -6.36 -10.39 25.15
C ASN A 367 -7.22 -9.14 24.85
N LEU A 368 -8.48 -9.16 25.31
CA LEU A 368 -9.39 -8.00 25.28
C LEU A 368 -8.81 -6.83 26.04
#